data_7d68d5f80c14e3fbcc36cd92dd8fd860
#
_entry.id   7d68d5f80c14e3fbcc36cd92dd8fd860
#
_cell.length_a   1.000
_cell.length_b   1.000
_cell.length_c   1.000
_cell.angle_alpha   90.00
_cell.angle_beta   90.00
_cell.angle_gamma   90.00
#
_symmetry.space_group_name_H-M   'P 1'
#
loop_
_entity.id
_entity.type
_entity.pdbx_description
1 polymer ?
#
loop_
_entity_poly.entity_id
_entity_poly.type
_entity_poly.pdbx_seq_one_letter_code
_entity_poly.pdbx_strand_id
1 'polypeptide(L)'
;MYQRVVIVGNLGRDPELRYTSSGAPVASFPVATNRKWTDTDGTNHEETTWFRVSVWGRQAEICNQYLEKGRLVLIDGEIRTGQYDDQQGVTRYTWELRAGNVKFLGGPGDRAATPAFDGHMLHDEAPQAGAGKGTAAAPMRADMAEEDIPF
;
A
#
# COMPACT_ATOMS: atom_id res chain seq x y z
N MET A 1 16.18 -16.34 11.59
CA MET A 1 15.00 -16.24 10.70
C MET A 1 14.37 -14.87 10.89
N TYR A 2 13.93 -14.23 9.81
CA TYR A 2 13.39 -12.87 9.81
C TYR A 2 12.07 -12.84 9.03
N GLN A 3 11.06 -12.15 9.55
CA GLN A 3 9.78 -11.94 8.89
C GLN A 3 9.38 -10.48 9.01
N ARG A 4 9.01 -9.87 7.90
CA ARG A 4 8.47 -8.52 7.86
C ARG A 4 7.38 -8.42 6.80
N VAL A 5 6.29 -7.75 7.13
CA VAL A 5 5.16 -7.53 6.24
C VAL A 5 4.85 -6.05 6.23
N VAL A 6 4.83 -5.47 5.04
CA VAL A 6 4.46 -4.07 4.83
C VAL A 6 3.19 -4.03 3.99
N ILE A 7 2.17 -3.35 4.48
CA ILE A 7 0.92 -3.14 3.76
C ILE A 7 0.59 -1.65 3.71
N VAL A 8 -0.06 -1.25 2.62
CA VAL A 8 -0.68 0.07 2.46
C VAL A 8 -2.15 -0.16 2.16
N GLY A 9 -3.03 0.47 2.93
CA GLY A 9 -4.46 0.25 2.77
C GLY A 9 -5.29 1.20 3.62
N ASN A 10 -6.61 1.09 3.48
CA ASN A 10 -7.56 1.93 4.18
C ASN A 10 -8.17 1.22 5.39
N LEU A 11 -8.39 1.97 6.47
CA LEU A 11 -9.09 1.43 7.64
C LEU A 11 -10.55 1.11 7.27
N GLY A 12 -10.99 -0.09 7.62
CA GLY A 12 -12.38 -0.51 7.43
C GLY A 12 -13.33 0.02 8.49
N ARG A 13 -12.81 0.34 9.68
CA ARG A 13 -13.54 0.94 10.82
C ARG A 13 -12.57 1.69 11.72
N ASP A 14 -13.11 2.48 12.65
CA ASP A 14 -12.33 3.18 13.65
C ASP A 14 -11.51 2.23 14.52
N PRO A 15 -10.32 2.62 14.98
CA PRO A 15 -9.53 1.82 15.91
C PRO A 15 -10.26 1.57 17.22
N GLU A 16 -10.20 0.35 17.71
CA GLU A 16 -10.72 -0.04 19.01
C GLU A 16 -9.57 -0.14 20.00
N LEU A 17 -9.50 0.81 20.95
CA LEU A 17 -8.48 0.82 22.00
C LEU A 17 -8.94 -0.01 23.19
N ARG A 18 -8.08 -0.92 23.63
CA ARG A 18 -8.26 -1.71 24.85
C ARG A 18 -6.99 -1.69 25.68
N TYR A 19 -7.13 -1.97 26.97
CA TYR A 19 -6.00 -2.16 27.87
C TYR A 19 -5.90 -3.63 28.29
N THR A 20 -4.68 -4.15 28.26
CA THR A 20 -4.42 -5.50 28.77
C THR A 20 -4.53 -5.53 30.29
N SER A 21 -4.55 -6.73 30.89
CA SER A 21 -4.51 -6.91 32.33
C SER A 21 -3.29 -6.27 33.00
N SER A 22 -2.20 -6.12 32.25
CA SER A 22 -0.98 -5.41 32.69
C SER A 22 -1.02 -3.89 32.47
N GLY A 23 -2.15 -3.34 31.95
CA GLY A 23 -2.33 -1.92 31.70
C GLY A 23 -1.72 -1.41 30.37
N ALA A 24 -1.22 -2.31 29.51
CA ALA A 24 -0.66 -1.90 28.22
C ALA A 24 -1.77 -1.58 27.21
N PRO A 25 -1.74 -0.42 26.54
CA PRO A 25 -2.71 -0.08 25.51
C PRO A 25 -2.49 -0.89 24.24
N VAL A 26 -3.59 -1.35 23.65
CA VAL A 26 -3.64 -2.08 22.37
C VAL A 26 -4.78 -1.55 21.53
N ALA A 27 -4.49 -1.08 20.32
CA ALA A 27 -5.51 -0.68 19.35
C ALA A 27 -5.64 -1.76 18.28
N SER A 28 -6.88 -2.13 17.95
CA SER A 28 -7.17 -3.12 16.92
C SER A 28 -8.09 -2.53 15.86
N PHE A 29 -7.76 -2.75 14.58
CA PHE A 29 -8.58 -2.31 13.45
C PHE A 29 -8.32 -3.16 12.21
N PRO A 30 -9.34 -3.32 11.32
CA PRO A 30 -9.15 -3.95 10.03
C PRO A 30 -8.63 -2.96 9.00
N VAL A 31 -7.73 -3.44 8.13
CA VAL A 31 -7.20 -2.69 6.99
C VAL A 31 -7.47 -3.45 5.71
N ALA A 32 -8.06 -2.77 4.73
CA ALA A 32 -8.29 -3.29 3.40
C ALA A 32 -7.17 -2.87 2.46
N THR A 33 -6.62 -3.84 1.75
CA THR A 33 -5.70 -3.62 0.63
C THR A 33 -6.38 -4.04 -0.66
N ASN A 34 -6.41 -3.17 -1.66
CA ASN A 34 -7.04 -3.45 -2.94
C ASN A 34 -5.98 -3.72 -4.00
N ARG A 35 -6.14 -4.81 -4.71
CA ARG A 35 -5.34 -5.17 -5.88
C ARG A 35 -6.22 -5.15 -7.11
N LYS A 36 -5.78 -4.41 -8.13
CA LYS A 36 -6.44 -4.38 -9.44
C LYS A 36 -5.48 -4.90 -10.48
N TRP A 37 -5.96 -5.75 -11.38
CA TRP A 37 -5.18 -6.21 -12.52
C TRP A 37 -6.11 -6.47 -13.70
N THR A 38 -5.53 -6.39 -14.88
CA THR A 38 -6.21 -6.73 -16.14
C THR A 38 -5.66 -8.06 -16.64
N ASP A 39 -6.54 -8.98 -16.97
CA ASP A 39 -6.17 -10.26 -17.55
C ASP A 39 -5.75 -10.11 -19.02
N THR A 40 -5.14 -11.15 -19.59
CA THR A 40 -4.74 -11.21 -21.01
C THR A 40 -5.90 -11.02 -21.97
N ASP A 41 -7.12 -11.34 -21.53
CA ASP A 41 -8.37 -11.16 -22.27
C ASP A 41 -8.94 -9.73 -22.19
N GLY A 42 -8.25 -8.80 -21.50
CA GLY A 42 -8.71 -7.43 -21.28
C GLY A 42 -9.74 -7.27 -20.16
N THR A 43 -10.02 -8.34 -19.39
CA THR A 43 -10.95 -8.29 -18.26
C THR A 43 -10.28 -7.69 -17.03
N ASN A 44 -10.93 -6.69 -16.42
CA ASN A 44 -10.46 -6.07 -15.18
C ASN A 44 -10.92 -6.89 -13.97
N HIS A 45 -9.99 -7.19 -13.11
CA HIS A 45 -10.21 -7.86 -11.83
C HIS A 45 -9.86 -6.94 -10.66
N GLU A 46 -10.64 -7.04 -9.59
CA GLU A 46 -10.37 -6.36 -8.33
C GLU A 46 -10.49 -7.35 -7.18
N GLU A 47 -9.51 -7.37 -6.31
CA GLU A 47 -9.48 -8.20 -5.11
C GLU A 47 -9.20 -7.33 -3.90
N THR A 48 -9.99 -7.51 -2.84
CA THR A 48 -9.78 -6.84 -1.56
C THR A 48 -9.37 -7.86 -0.52
N THR A 49 -8.18 -7.67 0.05
CA THR A 49 -7.68 -8.48 1.15
C THR A 49 -7.80 -7.71 2.46
N TRP A 50 -8.39 -8.33 3.47
CA TRP A 50 -8.56 -7.74 4.80
C TRP A 50 -7.52 -8.25 5.77
N PHE A 51 -6.79 -7.35 6.40
CA PHE A 51 -5.85 -7.63 7.47
C PHE A 51 -6.41 -7.16 8.80
N ARG A 52 -6.38 -8.04 9.81
CA ARG A 52 -6.58 -7.63 11.20
C ARG A 52 -5.25 -7.11 11.73
N VAL A 53 -5.23 -5.87 12.17
CA VAL A 53 -4.02 -5.19 12.65
C VAL A 53 -4.15 -4.95 14.15
N SER A 54 -3.08 -5.21 14.89
CA SER A 54 -2.92 -4.81 16.29
C SER A 54 -1.70 -3.91 16.46
N VAL A 55 -1.88 -2.83 17.18
CA VAL A 55 -0.86 -1.83 17.51
C VAL A 55 -0.74 -1.77 19.02
N TRP A 56 0.48 -1.73 19.54
CA TRP A 56 0.75 -1.81 20.97
C TRP A 56 1.42 -0.53 21.50
N GLY A 57 1.23 -0.28 22.80
CA GLY A 57 1.88 0.82 23.51
C GLY A 57 1.41 2.20 23.06
N ARG A 58 2.27 3.19 23.19
CA ARG A 58 1.96 4.59 22.87
C ARG A 58 1.41 4.78 21.44
N GLN A 59 1.87 3.97 20.49
CA GLN A 59 1.39 4.06 19.12
C GLN A 59 -0.09 3.65 18.99
N ALA A 60 -0.59 2.75 19.87
CA ALA A 60 -1.99 2.39 19.94
C ALA A 60 -2.88 3.58 20.31
N GLU A 61 -2.45 4.37 21.29
CA GLU A 61 -3.17 5.59 21.72
C GLU A 61 -3.19 6.64 20.60
N ILE A 62 -2.05 6.83 19.92
CA ILE A 62 -1.94 7.74 18.78
C ILE A 62 -2.86 7.28 17.63
N CYS A 63 -2.87 6.00 17.32
CA CYS A 63 -3.77 5.45 16.29
C CYS A 63 -5.24 5.69 16.66
N ASN A 64 -5.63 5.45 17.91
CA ASN A 64 -7.00 5.67 18.38
C ASN A 64 -7.41 7.16 18.34
N GLN A 65 -6.47 8.07 18.57
CA GLN A 65 -6.74 9.51 18.61
C GLN A 65 -6.87 10.13 17.21
N TYR A 66 -6.09 9.66 16.23
CA TYR A 66 -5.94 10.32 14.93
C TYR A 66 -6.45 9.51 13.74
N LEU A 67 -6.67 8.21 13.90
CA LEU A 67 -7.20 7.36 12.83
C LEU A 67 -8.71 7.21 12.95
N GLU A 68 -9.34 7.21 11.80
CA GLU A 68 -10.77 6.95 11.63
C GLU A 68 -10.99 6.08 10.40
N LYS A 69 -12.17 5.49 10.26
CA LYS A 69 -12.57 4.71 9.10
C LYS A 69 -12.25 5.43 7.78
N GLY A 70 -11.68 4.70 6.83
CA GLY A 70 -11.34 5.21 5.50
C GLY A 70 -9.96 5.85 5.39
N ARG A 71 -9.25 6.08 6.50
CA ARG A 71 -7.89 6.65 6.46
C ARG A 71 -6.91 5.69 5.81
N LEU A 72 -6.05 6.24 4.97
CA LEU A 72 -4.95 5.51 4.33
C LEU A 72 -3.76 5.43 5.30
N VAL A 73 -3.24 4.22 5.49
CA VAL A 73 -2.10 3.96 6.37
C VAL A 73 -1.10 3.02 5.72
N LEU A 74 0.17 3.20 6.06
CA LEU A 74 1.22 2.21 5.85
C LEU A 74 1.49 1.53 7.18
N ILE A 75 1.45 0.22 7.18
CA ILE A 75 1.72 -0.62 8.35
C ILE A 75 2.88 -1.54 8.02
N ASP A 76 3.86 -1.52 8.90
CA ASP A 76 5.04 -2.37 8.86
C ASP A 76 5.08 -3.18 10.14
N GLY A 77 5.09 -4.52 10.03
CA GLY A 77 5.00 -5.40 11.18
C GLY A 77 5.29 -6.87 10.88
N GLU A 78 4.80 -7.73 11.75
CA GLU A 78 4.95 -9.18 11.68
C GLU A 78 3.59 -9.87 11.72
N ILE A 79 3.43 -10.93 10.95
CA ILE A 79 2.24 -11.77 11.06
C ILE A 79 2.38 -12.68 12.28
N ARG A 80 1.36 -12.66 13.12
CA ARG A 80 1.17 -13.58 14.22
C ARG A 80 0.00 -14.52 13.93
N THR A 81 0.21 -15.78 14.15
CA THR A 81 -0.84 -16.78 14.08
C THR A 81 -1.33 -17.09 15.49
N GLY A 82 -2.63 -17.06 15.65
CA GLY A 82 -3.30 -17.54 16.86
C GLY A 82 -4.21 -18.72 16.51
N GLN A 83 -4.57 -19.51 17.51
CA GLN A 83 -5.59 -20.52 17.38
C GLN A 83 -6.58 -20.35 18.53
N TYR A 84 -7.84 -20.60 18.25
CA TYR A 84 -8.89 -20.65 19.25
C TYR A 84 -9.88 -21.75 18.88
N ASP A 85 -10.49 -22.36 19.86
CA ASP A 85 -11.56 -23.31 19.64
C ASP A 85 -12.90 -22.57 19.59
N ASP A 86 -13.67 -22.80 18.53
CA ASP A 86 -15.00 -22.24 18.41
C ASP A 86 -16.00 -22.93 19.33
N GLN A 87 -17.24 -22.45 19.40
CA GLN A 87 -18.29 -23.00 20.24
C GLN A 87 -18.66 -24.45 19.89
N GLN A 88 -18.20 -24.95 18.76
CA GLN A 88 -18.42 -26.30 18.28
C GLN A 88 -17.20 -27.20 18.55
N GLY A 89 -16.16 -26.70 19.23
CA GLY A 89 -14.93 -27.42 19.54
C GLY A 89 -13.98 -27.57 18.33
N VAL A 90 -14.18 -26.81 17.28
CA VAL A 90 -13.29 -26.79 16.09
C VAL A 90 -12.20 -25.77 16.28
N THR A 91 -10.94 -26.20 16.20
CA THR A 91 -9.79 -25.30 16.26
C THR A 91 -9.73 -24.42 15.01
N ARG A 92 -9.80 -23.10 15.21
CA ARG A 92 -9.68 -22.12 14.16
C ARG A 92 -8.39 -21.35 14.27
N TYR A 93 -7.78 -21.07 13.13
CA TYR A 93 -6.56 -20.26 13.05
C TYR A 93 -6.92 -18.82 12.72
N THR A 94 -6.30 -17.90 13.44
CA THR A 94 -6.38 -16.47 13.18
C THR A 94 -5.03 -15.95 12.73
N TRP A 95 -5.07 -14.99 11.79
CA TRP A 95 -3.90 -14.29 11.32
C TRP A 95 -4.04 -12.82 11.70
N GLU A 96 -3.06 -12.32 12.40
CA GLU A 96 -3.04 -10.94 12.88
C GLU A 96 -1.71 -10.29 12.49
N LEU A 97 -1.78 -9.09 11.93
CA LEU A 97 -0.60 -8.29 11.67
C LEU A 97 -0.31 -7.44 12.91
N ARG A 98 0.72 -7.82 13.66
CA ARG A 98 1.23 -7.02 14.75
C ARG A 98 2.10 -5.92 14.20
N ALA A 99 1.60 -4.68 14.26
CA ALA A 99 2.31 -3.53 13.76
C ALA A 99 3.50 -3.18 14.67
N GLY A 100 4.66 -3.05 14.05
CA GLY A 100 5.85 -2.46 14.66
C GLY A 100 5.91 -0.96 14.41
N ASN A 101 5.35 -0.53 13.26
CA ASN A 101 5.27 0.87 12.89
C ASN A 101 4.00 1.14 12.05
N VAL A 102 3.34 2.26 12.33
CA VAL A 102 2.18 2.75 11.57
C VAL A 102 2.46 4.16 11.11
N LYS A 103 2.41 4.40 9.81
CA LYS A 103 2.51 5.74 9.22
C LYS A 103 1.17 6.15 8.63
N PHE A 104 0.72 7.32 8.97
CA PHE A 104 -0.50 7.91 8.42
C PHE A 104 -0.18 8.52 7.07
N LEU A 105 -0.87 8.05 6.04
CA LEU A 105 -0.75 8.55 4.67
C LEU A 105 -2.00 9.37 4.36
N GLY A 106 -1.83 10.50 3.66
CA GLY A 106 -2.92 11.45 3.39
C GLY A 106 -3.11 12.49 4.49
N GLY A 107 -3.39 13.73 4.09
CA GLY A 107 -3.66 14.86 4.99
C GLY A 107 -5.06 14.83 5.59
N PRO A 108 -5.37 15.71 6.57
CA PRO A 108 -6.72 15.90 7.07
C PRO A 108 -7.56 16.57 5.97
N GLY A 109 -8.23 15.78 5.15
CA GLY A 109 -9.03 16.23 4.01
C GLY A 109 -9.09 15.26 2.85
N ASP A 110 -8.17 14.32 2.78
CA ASP A 110 -8.14 13.27 1.76
C ASP A 110 -9.14 12.15 2.09
N ARG A 111 -10.42 12.50 2.06
CA ARG A 111 -11.48 11.51 2.05
C ARG A 111 -11.46 10.81 0.71
N ALA A 112 -10.96 9.58 0.72
CA ALA A 112 -11.17 8.60 -0.35
C ALA A 112 -10.98 9.12 -1.79
N ALA A 113 -9.80 9.66 -2.10
CA ALA A 113 -9.29 9.54 -3.44
C ALA A 113 -8.71 8.12 -3.56
N THR A 114 -9.50 7.18 -4.00
CA THR A 114 -8.96 6.04 -4.73
C THR A 114 -8.09 6.66 -5.82
N PRO A 115 -6.77 6.44 -5.88
CA PRO A 115 -6.05 6.79 -7.08
C PRO A 115 -6.59 5.85 -8.16
N ALA A 116 -7.53 6.37 -8.96
CA ALA A 116 -7.77 5.84 -10.27
C ALA A 116 -6.42 6.05 -10.98
N PHE A 117 -5.65 4.98 -11.08
CA PHE A 117 -4.54 4.92 -11.98
C PHE A 117 -5.17 4.88 -13.38
N ASP A 118 -5.52 6.08 -13.84
CA ASP A 118 -5.94 6.30 -15.20
C ASP A 118 -4.68 6.11 -16.04
N GLY A 119 -4.62 4.96 -16.69
CA GLY A 119 -3.58 4.61 -17.65
C GLY A 119 -3.70 5.48 -18.90
N HIS A 120 -3.63 6.79 -18.74
CA HIS A 120 -3.53 7.69 -19.87
C HIS A 120 -2.08 7.70 -20.32
N MET A 121 -1.84 6.95 -21.39
CA MET A 121 -0.63 7.00 -22.19
C MET A 121 -0.29 8.45 -22.47
N LEU A 122 0.95 8.80 -22.16
CA LEU A 122 1.61 9.99 -22.67
C LEU A 122 1.53 9.98 -24.19
N HIS A 123 0.53 10.64 -24.74
CA HIS A 123 0.61 11.15 -26.10
C HIS A 123 1.57 12.33 -26.04
N ASP A 124 2.75 12.07 -26.51
CA ASP A 124 3.76 13.06 -26.86
C ASP A 124 3.19 13.95 -27.98
N GLU A 125 2.57 15.06 -27.58
CA GLU A 125 2.16 16.11 -28.50
C GLU A 125 3.26 17.13 -28.53
N ALA A 126 4.10 17.00 -29.56
CA ALA A 126 5.15 17.97 -29.90
C ALA A 126 4.52 19.33 -30.21
N PRO A 127 5.02 20.43 -29.62
CA PRO A 127 4.62 21.75 -30.04
C PRO A 127 5.24 22.09 -31.39
N GLN A 128 4.40 22.31 -32.39
CA GLN A 128 4.80 22.96 -33.64
C GLN A 128 5.15 24.42 -33.36
N ALA A 129 6.41 24.75 -33.42
CA ALA A 129 6.87 26.12 -33.51
C ALA A 129 7.53 26.36 -34.88
N GLY A 130 7.08 27.43 -35.48
CA GLY A 130 7.31 27.82 -36.85
C GLY A 130 8.73 28.14 -37.28
N ALA A 131 8.82 28.31 -38.57
CA ALA A 131 9.91 28.56 -39.46
C ALA A 131 11.04 29.51 -38.99
N GLY A 132 12.27 29.08 -39.21
CA GLY A 132 13.47 29.91 -39.19
C GLY A 132 14.61 29.26 -39.96
N LYS A 133 14.94 29.82 -41.11
CA LYS A 133 16.02 29.46 -42.05
C LYS A 133 17.40 29.47 -41.42
N GLY A 134 18.28 28.54 -41.82
CA GLY A 134 19.73 28.87 -41.86
C GLY A 134 20.68 27.69 -41.69
N THR A 135 21.22 27.21 -42.82
CA THR A 135 22.62 26.88 -43.11
C THR A 135 23.28 25.62 -42.55
N ALA A 136 23.65 24.80 -43.51
CA ALA A 136 24.53 23.65 -43.60
C ALA A 136 25.68 23.45 -42.60
N ALA A 137 25.86 22.20 -42.18
CA ALA A 137 27.14 21.46 -42.27
C ALA A 137 26.91 20.01 -41.81
N ALA A 138 27.31 19.06 -42.64
CA ALA A 138 27.36 17.60 -42.39
C ALA A 138 28.77 17.24 -41.87
N PRO A 139 29.09 15.93 -41.73
CA PRO A 139 28.75 14.97 -40.70
C PRO A 139 30.02 14.48 -39.97
N MET A 140 29.85 13.90 -38.78
CA MET A 140 30.89 13.03 -38.23
C MET A 140 30.26 11.76 -37.61
N ARG A 141 30.61 10.66 -38.26
CA ARG A 141 30.48 9.30 -37.73
C ARG A 141 31.33 9.17 -36.48
N ALA A 142 30.79 8.53 -35.47
CA ALA A 142 31.56 7.71 -34.54
C ALA A 142 30.69 6.54 -34.11
N ASP A 143 31.06 5.47 -34.66
CA ASP A 143 30.92 4.08 -34.35
C ASP A 143 31.41 3.83 -32.91
N MET A 144 30.59 3.22 -32.04
CA MET A 144 31.10 2.48 -30.89
C MET A 144 30.03 1.55 -30.30
N ALA A 145 30.19 0.27 -30.68
CA ALA A 145 30.20 -0.91 -29.81
C ALA A 145 29.05 -1.13 -28.84
N GLU A 146 28.29 -2.15 -29.18
CA GLU A 146 27.58 -3.08 -28.27
C GLU A 146 28.51 -3.52 -27.15
N GLU A 147 28.10 -3.35 -25.91
CA GLU A 147 28.58 -4.16 -24.81
C GLU A 147 27.41 -4.91 -24.17
N ASP A 148 27.44 -6.20 -24.40
CA ASP A 148 26.71 -7.26 -23.72
C ASP A 148 26.75 -7.07 -22.18
N ILE A 149 25.60 -7.06 -21.53
CA ILE A 149 25.47 -7.23 -20.09
C ILE A 149 24.97 -8.65 -19.83
N PRO A 150 25.78 -9.55 -19.28
CA PRO A 150 25.31 -10.88 -18.85
C PRO A 150 24.64 -10.78 -17.48
N PHE A 151 23.57 -11.55 -17.34
CA PHE A 151 22.84 -11.81 -16.12
C PHE A 151 23.66 -12.52 -15.05
#